data_7b620bd5c6a0289c01f6cedd002846f8
#
_entry.id   7b620bd5c6a0289c01f6cedd002846f8
#
_cell.length_a   1.000
_cell.length_b   1.000
_cell.length_c   1.000
_cell.angle_alpha   90.00
_cell.angle_beta   90.00
_cell.angle_gamma   90.00
#
_symmetry.space_group_name_H-M   'P 1'
#
loop_
_entity.id
_entity.type
_entity.pdbx_description
1 polymer ?
#
loop_
_entity_poly.entity_id
_entity_poly.type
_entity_poly.pdbx_seq_one_letter_code
_entity_poly.pdbx_strand_id
1 'polypeptide(L)'
;AHICLIALGDNQSQLPHEAIRSALARFQGAERRFQFHLKEPMPGGHVIIDDYAHHPDELRQSIASVKALYPESKLTVAFQPHLYSRTRDFADEFASALDLADGGVILLDIYPAREQPIPGVTSKLIFDKLRTDKKVLIPKEKLVDTIKHCNFEILLTAGAGDITDYVDDIVKETAASDRIQSL
;
A
#
# COMPACT_ATOMS: atom_id res chain seq x y z
N ALA A 1 -5.39 -23.62 -6.87
CA ALA A 1 -5.65 -24.21 -8.21
C ALA A 1 -6.20 -25.63 -8.08
N HIS A 2 -5.53 -26.52 -7.34
CA HIS A 2 -5.96 -27.91 -7.17
C HIS A 2 -7.34 -28.06 -6.51
N ILE A 3 -7.61 -27.30 -5.46
CA ILE A 3 -8.90 -27.25 -4.76
C ILE A 3 -10.03 -26.75 -5.67
N CYS A 4 -9.79 -25.71 -6.47
CA CYS A 4 -10.78 -25.19 -7.41
C CYS A 4 -11.14 -26.20 -8.50
N LEU A 5 -10.18 -26.99 -8.98
CA LEU A 5 -10.41 -28.01 -10.00
C LEU A 5 -11.18 -29.23 -9.47
N ILE A 6 -10.95 -29.62 -8.20
CA ILE A 6 -11.75 -30.62 -7.49
C ILE A 6 -13.21 -30.14 -7.37
N ALA A 7 -13.43 -28.87 -7.04
CA ALA A 7 -14.77 -28.31 -6.92
C ALA A 7 -15.54 -28.24 -8.26
N LEU A 8 -14.82 -28.21 -9.40
CA LEU A 8 -15.41 -28.26 -10.75
C LEU A 8 -15.66 -29.68 -11.27
N GLY A 9 -15.37 -30.73 -10.48
CA GLY A 9 -15.63 -32.12 -10.84
C GLY A 9 -14.68 -32.70 -11.89
N ASP A 10 -13.56 -32.08 -12.15
CA ASP A 10 -12.57 -32.56 -13.11
C ASP A 10 -11.76 -33.74 -12.57
N ASN A 11 -11.53 -34.71 -13.42
CA ASN A 11 -10.90 -35.97 -13.05
C ASN A 11 -9.41 -35.75 -12.77
N GLN A 12 -8.96 -35.90 -11.52
CA GLN A 12 -7.62 -35.57 -11.00
C GLN A 12 -6.45 -36.22 -11.75
N SER A 13 -6.69 -37.27 -12.54
CA SER A 13 -5.65 -38.05 -13.22
C SER A 13 -5.02 -37.37 -14.45
N GLN A 14 -5.50 -36.18 -14.84
CA GLN A 14 -5.09 -35.56 -16.11
C GLN A 14 -4.61 -34.10 -15.98
N LEU A 15 -4.41 -33.57 -14.75
CA LEU A 15 -3.89 -32.21 -14.60
C LEU A 15 -2.38 -32.20 -14.87
N PRO A 16 -1.93 -31.54 -15.93
CA PRO A 16 -0.51 -31.44 -16.22
C PRO A 16 0.14 -30.55 -15.17
N HIS A 17 0.84 -31.15 -14.20
CA HIS A 17 1.55 -30.43 -13.14
C HIS A 17 2.43 -29.30 -13.68
N GLU A 18 2.99 -29.48 -14.87
CA GLU A 18 3.80 -28.49 -15.57
C GLU A 18 2.97 -27.26 -16.01
N ALA A 19 1.75 -27.46 -16.49
CA ALA A 19 0.85 -26.36 -16.85
C ALA A 19 0.43 -25.56 -15.60
N ILE A 20 0.19 -26.21 -14.46
CA ILE A 20 -0.10 -25.55 -13.18
C ILE A 20 1.11 -24.77 -12.71
N ARG A 21 2.32 -25.36 -12.73
CA ARG A 21 3.57 -24.67 -12.40
C ARG A 21 3.79 -23.43 -13.26
N SER A 22 3.64 -23.60 -14.57
CA SER A 22 3.81 -22.52 -15.54
C SER A 22 2.77 -21.40 -15.33
N ALA A 23 1.52 -21.74 -15.01
CA ALA A 23 0.48 -20.76 -14.70
C ALA A 23 0.78 -20.01 -13.39
N LEU A 24 1.21 -20.72 -12.35
CA LEU A 24 1.60 -20.10 -11.08
C LEU A 24 2.84 -19.22 -11.22
N ALA A 25 3.83 -19.63 -12.02
CA ALA A 25 5.03 -18.82 -12.29
C ALA A 25 4.73 -17.52 -13.05
N ARG A 26 3.65 -17.49 -13.84
CA ARG A 26 3.19 -16.30 -14.58
C ARG A 26 2.15 -15.50 -13.84
N PHE A 27 1.67 -15.98 -12.70
CA PHE A 27 0.68 -15.28 -11.90
C PHE A 27 1.32 -14.06 -11.25
N GLN A 28 0.86 -12.87 -11.62
CA GLN A 28 1.39 -11.58 -11.14
C GLN A 28 0.69 -11.06 -9.87
N GLY A 29 -0.11 -11.91 -9.21
CA GLY A 29 -0.91 -11.50 -8.06
C GLY A 29 -2.30 -11.02 -8.46
N ALA A 30 -3.08 -10.61 -7.47
CA ALA A 30 -4.36 -9.93 -7.68
C ALA A 30 -4.10 -8.41 -7.64
N GLU A 31 -4.87 -7.67 -8.41
CA GLU A 31 -4.81 -6.20 -8.38
C GLU A 31 -5.02 -5.69 -6.95
N ARG A 32 -4.26 -4.67 -6.58
CA ARG A 32 -4.31 -4.04 -5.26
C ARG A 32 -4.11 -5.01 -4.08
N ARG A 33 -3.37 -6.09 -4.29
CA ARG A 33 -3.00 -7.07 -3.24
C ARG A 33 -1.49 -7.23 -3.24
N PHE A 34 -0.82 -6.36 -2.48
CA PHE A 34 0.64 -6.28 -2.43
C PHE A 34 1.26 -6.21 -3.83
N GLN A 35 0.67 -5.35 -4.68
CA GLN A 35 1.01 -5.23 -6.10
C GLN A 35 2.21 -4.31 -6.29
N PHE A 36 3.24 -4.82 -6.95
CA PHE A 36 4.39 -4.00 -7.35
C PHE A 36 4.05 -3.20 -8.61
N HIS A 37 4.12 -1.88 -8.53
CA HIS A 37 3.96 -0.97 -9.66
C HIS A 37 5.30 -0.47 -10.20
N LEU A 38 6.30 -0.31 -9.31
CA LEU A 38 7.68 -0.04 -9.66
C LEU A 38 8.58 -0.93 -8.81
N LYS A 39 9.60 -1.52 -9.43
CA LYS A 39 10.58 -2.35 -8.73
C LYS A 39 11.95 -2.18 -9.38
N GLU A 40 12.68 -1.19 -8.94
CA GLU A 40 14.04 -0.93 -9.36
C GLU A 40 15.06 -1.69 -8.50
N PRO A 41 16.29 -1.90 -8.99
CA PRO A 41 17.36 -2.50 -8.20
C PRO A 41 17.69 -1.66 -6.96
N MET A 42 17.76 -2.31 -5.80
CA MET A 42 18.18 -1.69 -4.55
C MET A 42 19.65 -2.05 -4.24
N PRO A 43 20.44 -1.19 -3.59
CA PRO A 43 20.12 0.17 -3.16
C PRO A 43 20.20 1.18 -4.31
N GLY A 44 19.52 2.31 -4.13
CA GLY A 44 19.61 3.48 -5.00
C GLY A 44 18.46 3.64 -6.01
N GLY A 45 17.62 2.60 -6.17
CA GLY A 45 16.38 2.69 -6.92
C GLY A 45 15.16 2.91 -6.03
N HIS A 46 13.99 2.85 -6.64
CA HIS A 46 12.70 3.00 -5.97
C HIS A 46 11.84 1.74 -6.07
N VAL A 47 11.07 1.46 -5.02
CA VAL A 47 10.05 0.41 -5.03
C VAL A 47 8.70 1.03 -4.66
N ILE A 48 7.67 0.79 -5.48
CA ILE A 48 6.30 1.26 -5.22
C ILE A 48 5.38 0.04 -5.19
N ILE A 49 4.67 -0.12 -4.07
CA ILE A 49 3.75 -1.21 -3.80
C ILE A 49 2.38 -0.62 -3.47
N ASP A 50 1.32 -1.16 -4.07
CA ASP A 50 -0.07 -0.83 -3.72
C ASP A 50 -0.75 -2.01 -3.04
N ASP A 51 -1.46 -1.74 -1.93
CA ASP A 51 -2.20 -2.76 -1.20
C ASP A 51 -3.59 -2.24 -0.77
N TYR A 52 -4.57 -3.10 -0.90
CA TYR A 52 -5.95 -2.85 -0.47
C TYR A 52 -6.12 -2.83 1.05
N ALA A 53 -5.05 -3.01 1.81
CA ALA A 53 -5.04 -3.05 3.27
C ALA A 53 -5.76 -1.84 3.87
N HIS A 54 -6.86 -2.10 4.60
CA HIS A 54 -7.75 -1.09 5.15
C HIS A 54 -8.24 -1.42 6.58
N HIS A 55 -7.77 -2.51 7.15
CA HIS A 55 -7.88 -2.86 8.56
C HIS A 55 -6.49 -2.75 9.23
N PRO A 56 -6.38 -2.39 10.52
CA PRO A 56 -5.09 -2.25 11.18
C PRO A 56 -4.19 -3.48 11.07
N ASP A 57 -4.76 -4.68 11.19
CA ASP A 57 -3.99 -5.93 11.07
C ASP A 57 -3.47 -6.16 9.65
N GLU A 58 -4.30 -5.87 8.64
CA GLU A 58 -3.88 -5.95 7.23
C GLU A 58 -2.72 -4.97 6.96
N LEU A 59 -2.87 -3.73 7.40
CA LEU A 59 -1.85 -2.69 7.24
C LEU A 59 -0.55 -3.09 7.94
N ARG A 60 -0.63 -3.63 9.16
CA ARG A 60 0.53 -4.12 9.90
C ARG A 60 1.24 -5.26 9.15
N GLN A 61 0.48 -6.21 8.59
CA GLN A 61 1.04 -7.31 7.82
C GLN A 61 1.70 -6.84 6.53
N SER A 62 1.08 -5.89 5.80
CA SER A 62 1.67 -5.31 4.60
C SER A 62 2.99 -4.60 4.92
N ILE A 63 3.03 -3.76 5.94
CA ILE A 63 4.25 -3.09 6.40
C ILE A 63 5.32 -4.10 6.80
N ALA A 64 4.96 -5.12 7.61
CA ALA A 64 5.89 -6.15 8.04
C ALA A 64 6.45 -6.96 6.84
N SER A 65 5.62 -7.24 5.84
CA SER A 65 6.03 -7.95 4.62
C SER A 65 7.03 -7.13 3.80
N VAL A 66 6.79 -5.83 3.64
CA VAL A 66 7.74 -4.93 2.94
C VAL A 66 9.08 -4.89 3.69
N LYS A 67 9.05 -4.73 5.01
CA LYS A 67 10.28 -4.68 5.83
C LYS A 67 11.04 -6.01 5.83
N ALA A 68 10.36 -7.13 5.72
CA ALA A 68 11.01 -8.44 5.57
C ALA A 68 11.67 -8.63 4.20
N LEU A 69 11.08 -8.07 3.13
CA LEU A 69 11.64 -8.11 1.77
C LEU A 69 12.81 -7.14 1.59
N TYR A 70 12.79 -6.00 2.29
CA TYR A 70 13.76 -4.92 2.16
C TYR A 70 14.23 -4.44 3.55
N PRO A 71 14.96 -5.26 4.31
CA PRO A 71 15.30 -4.97 5.71
C PRO A 71 16.20 -3.73 5.90
N GLU A 72 16.99 -3.40 4.87
CA GLU A 72 17.95 -2.28 4.92
C GLU A 72 17.38 -0.97 4.39
N SER A 73 16.18 -1.01 3.77
CA SER A 73 15.58 0.16 3.13
C SER A 73 14.50 0.80 3.98
N LYS A 74 14.37 2.12 3.87
CA LYS A 74 13.35 2.90 4.58
C LYS A 74 12.02 2.83 3.87
N LEU A 75 10.99 2.52 4.63
CA LEU A 75 9.62 2.42 4.16
C LEU A 75 8.83 3.69 4.49
N THR A 76 8.34 4.37 3.46
CA THR A 76 7.31 5.41 3.56
C THR A 76 5.94 4.79 3.26
N VAL A 77 4.94 5.12 4.08
CA VAL A 77 3.57 4.63 3.89
C VAL A 77 2.64 5.80 3.60
N ALA A 78 1.95 5.75 2.47
CA ALA A 78 0.81 6.61 2.16
C ALA A 78 -0.48 5.85 2.45
N PHE A 79 -1.26 6.29 3.43
CA PHE A 79 -2.44 5.58 3.88
C PHE A 79 -3.70 6.43 3.74
N GLN A 80 -4.73 5.86 3.11
CA GLN A 80 -6.07 6.43 3.06
C GLN A 80 -7.00 5.63 3.97
N PRO A 81 -7.42 6.18 5.13
CA PRO A 81 -8.41 5.52 5.98
C PRO A 81 -9.73 5.32 5.24
N HIS A 82 -10.37 4.18 5.46
CA HIS A 82 -11.63 3.81 4.82
C HIS A 82 -12.73 3.68 5.88
N LEU A 83 -13.82 4.43 5.72
CA LEU A 83 -14.97 4.57 6.60
C LEU A 83 -14.70 5.41 7.87
N TYR A 84 -15.64 6.28 8.19
CA TYR A 84 -15.60 7.08 9.42
C TYR A 84 -15.69 6.22 10.67
N SER A 85 -16.60 5.24 10.67
CA SER A 85 -16.79 4.31 11.80
C SER A 85 -15.51 3.56 12.13
N ARG A 86 -14.85 2.99 11.13
CA ARG A 86 -13.58 2.26 11.31
C ARG A 86 -12.45 3.16 11.78
N THR A 87 -12.36 4.37 11.23
CA THR A 87 -11.35 5.35 11.65
C THR A 87 -11.53 5.73 13.12
N ARG A 88 -12.77 5.93 13.57
CA ARG A 88 -13.09 6.20 14.98
C ARG A 88 -12.72 5.03 15.88
N ASP A 89 -13.13 3.83 15.50
CA ASP A 89 -13.06 2.64 16.37
C ASP A 89 -11.62 2.08 16.48
N PHE A 90 -10.77 2.28 15.48
CA PHE A 90 -9.43 1.70 15.39
C PHE A 90 -8.30 2.73 15.23
N ALA A 91 -8.52 3.98 15.67
CA ALA A 91 -7.51 5.04 15.48
C ALA A 91 -6.16 4.71 16.16
N ASP A 92 -6.15 4.08 17.33
CA ASP A 92 -4.95 3.69 18.07
C ASP A 92 -4.20 2.56 17.37
N GLU A 93 -4.93 1.57 16.87
CA GLU A 93 -4.38 0.42 16.17
C GLU A 93 -3.79 0.82 14.81
N PHE A 94 -4.46 1.72 14.08
CA PHE A 94 -3.91 2.29 12.85
C PHE A 94 -2.63 3.07 13.11
N ALA A 95 -2.62 3.96 14.10
CA ALA A 95 -1.42 4.69 14.46
C ALA A 95 -0.27 3.76 14.84
N SER A 96 -0.55 2.73 15.65
CA SER A 96 0.43 1.71 16.04
C SER A 96 0.97 0.90 14.87
N ALA A 97 0.14 0.63 13.84
CA ALA A 97 0.60 -0.04 12.63
C ALA A 97 1.48 0.88 11.77
N LEU A 98 1.06 2.12 11.57
CA LEU A 98 1.77 3.12 10.77
C LEU A 98 3.11 3.55 11.40
N ASP A 99 3.22 3.56 12.72
CA ASP A 99 4.48 3.85 13.43
C ASP A 99 5.62 2.84 13.13
N LEU A 100 5.33 1.73 12.46
CA LEU A 100 6.34 0.79 11.96
C LEU A 100 7.06 1.28 10.70
N ALA A 101 6.53 2.32 10.06
CA ALA A 101 7.11 2.95 8.86
C ALA A 101 8.26 3.89 9.26
N ASP A 102 9.49 3.50 9.00
CA ASP A 102 10.69 4.24 9.39
C ASP A 102 11.11 5.35 8.39
N GLY A 103 10.57 5.33 7.19
CA GLY A 103 10.71 6.40 6.18
C GLY A 103 9.76 7.57 6.42
N GLY A 104 8.56 7.30 6.92
CA GLY A 104 7.55 8.30 7.24
C GLY A 104 6.13 7.89 6.88
N VAL A 105 5.16 8.71 7.27
CA VAL A 105 3.73 8.48 7.07
C VAL A 105 3.08 9.67 6.36
N ILE A 106 2.45 9.40 5.23
CA ILE A 106 1.59 10.34 4.52
C ILE A 106 0.15 9.87 4.74
N LEU A 107 -0.60 10.61 5.56
CA LEU A 107 -1.98 10.27 5.87
C LEU A 107 -2.92 11.11 5.02
N LEU A 108 -3.91 10.48 4.41
CA LEU A 108 -4.92 11.14 3.57
C LEU A 108 -6.23 11.33 4.33
N ASP A 109 -7.13 12.13 3.78
CA ASP A 109 -8.50 12.23 4.25
C ASP A 109 -9.22 10.88 4.15
N ILE A 110 -10.22 10.69 5.03
CA ILE A 110 -11.01 9.46 5.06
C ILE A 110 -11.77 9.31 3.74
N TYR A 111 -11.69 8.12 3.13
CA TYR A 111 -12.58 7.72 2.06
C TYR A 111 -13.91 7.24 2.67
N PRO A 112 -15.02 7.97 2.46
CA PRO A 112 -16.28 7.73 3.17
C PRO A 112 -17.03 6.49 2.68
N ALA A 113 -16.78 6.05 1.44
CA ALA A 113 -17.56 5.03 0.73
C ALA A 113 -19.06 5.37 0.77
N ARG A 114 -19.85 4.65 1.57
CA ARG A 114 -21.29 4.85 1.71
C ARG A 114 -21.70 5.46 3.06
N GLU A 115 -20.73 5.77 3.92
CA GLU A 115 -21.01 6.36 5.23
C GLU A 115 -21.24 7.88 5.11
N GLN A 116 -22.11 8.37 5.97
CA GLN A 116 -22.22 9.81 6.20
C GLN A 116 -21.11 10.25 7.17
N PRO A 117 -20.62 11.49 7.04
CA PRO A 117 -19.63 12.03 7.96
C PRO A 117 -20.11 11.95 9.42
N ILE A 118 -19.24 11.47 10.30
CA ILE A 118 -19.49 11.43 11.75
C ILE A 118 -18.86 12.68 12.35
N PRO A 119 -19.61 13.51 13.10
CA PRO A 119 -19.06 14.71 13.71
C PRO A 119 -17.82 14.44 14.57
N GLY A 120 -16.74 15.19 14.33
CA GLY A 120 -15.47 15.05 15.04
C GLY A 120 -14.59 13.89 14.56
N VAL A 121 -15.01 13.09 13.58
CA VAL A 121 -14.22 12.00 13.03
C VAL A 121 -13.55 12.40 11.73
N THR A 122 -12.24 12.53 11.75
CA THR A 122 -11.37 12.80 10.59
C THR A 122 -10.10 11.97 10.73
N SER A 123 -9.28 11.95 9.68
CA SER A 123 -7.96 11.29 9.72
C SER A 123 -7.04 11.87 10.81
N LYS A 124 -7.35 13.07 11.31
CA LYS A 124 -6.63 13.68 12.43
C LYS A 124 -6.66 12.81 13.70
N LEU A 125 -7.69 11.99 13.89
CA LEU A 125 -7.74 11.04 15.01
C LEU A 125 -6.58 10.05 15.00
N ILE A 126 -6.17 9.58 13.82
CA ILE A 126 -4.99 8.72 13.65
C ILE A 126 -3.71 9.56 13.73
N PHE A 127 -3.69 10.70 13.01
CA PHE A 127 -2.53 11.57 12.90
C PHE A 127 -1.99 12.03 14.27
N ASP A 128 -2.87 12.43 15.17
CA ASP A 128 -2.50 12.92 16.50
C ASP A 128 -1.90 11.82 17.40
N LYS A 129 -2.18 10.55 17.10
CA LYS A 129 -1.69 9.37 17.82
C LYS A 129 -0.39 8.80 17.28
N LEU A 130 0.02 9.19 16.07
CA LEU A 130 1.30 8.79 15.49
C LEU A 130 2.45 9.36 16.32
N ARG A 131 3.41 8.52 16.67
CA ARG A 131 4.61 8.87 17.44
C ARG A 131 5.77 9.35 16.56
N THR A 132 5.78 8.95 15.28
CA THR A 132 6.81 9.43 14.36
C THR A 132 6.70 10.93 14.11
N ASP A 133 7.84 11.64 14.05
CA ASP A 133 7.91 13.05 13.64
C ASP A 133 7.84 13.22 12.10
N LYS A 134 8.10 12.13 11.35
CA LYS A 134 8.03 12.10 9.89
C LYS A 134 6.61 11.78 9.45
N LYS A 135 5.70 12.69 9.65
CA LYS A 135 4.30 12.53 9.29
C LYS A 135 3.70 13.78 8.69
N VAL A 136 2.82 13.61 7.72
CA VAL A 136 2.03 14.67 7.11
C VAL A 136 0.59 14.20 6.91
N LEU A 137 -0.35 15.11 7.13
CA LEU A 137 -1.78 14.92 6.81
C LEU A 137 -2.13 15.85 5.67
N ILE A 138 -2.56 15.29 4.56
CA ILE A 138 -2.86 16.03 3.33
C ILE A 138 -4.15 15.55 2.67
N PRO A 139 -4.83 16.41 1.90
CA PRO A 139 -5.88 15.95 0.99
C PRO A 139 -5.26 15.11 -0.13
N LYS A 140 -6.04 14.15 -0.65
CA LYS A 140 -5.55 13.18 -1.64
C LYS A 140 -5.02 13.82 -2.94
N GLU A 141 -5.57 14.96 -3.33
CA GLU A 141 -5.15 15.74 -4.52
C GLU A 141 -3.70 16.24 -4.42
N LYS A 142 -3.16 16.30 -3.21
CA LYS A 142 -1.77 16.68 -2.93
C LYS A 142 -0.80 15.50 -2.89
N LEU A 143 -1.29 14.26 -3.01
CA LEU A 143 -0.48 13.06 -2.82
C LEU A 143 0.70 12.98 -3.78
N VAL A 144 0.46 13.12 -5.08
CA VAL A 144 1.50 13.03 -6.13
C VAL A 144 2.57 14.11 -5.92
N ASP A 145 2.13 15.36 -5.70
CA ASP A 145 3.04 16.48 -5.47
C ASP A 145 3.87 16.29 -4.17
N THR A 146 3.24 15.78 -3.11
CA THR A 146 3.94 15.48 -1.86
C THR A 146 5.00 14.40 -2.05
N ILE A 147 4.69 13.32 -2.76
CA ILE A 147 5.61 12.21 -3.01
C ILE A 147 6.78 12.66 -3.89
N LYS A 148 6.54 13.48 -4.91
CA LYS A 148 7.56 14.07 -5.77
C LYS A 148 8.65 14.83 -5.00
N HIS A 149 8.29 15.45 -3.87
CA HIS A 149 9.21 16.17 -3.00
C HIS A 149 9.69 15.34 -1.80
N CYS A 150 9.25 14.09 -1.71
CA CYS A 150 9.63 13.16 -0.66
C CYS A 150 10.77 12.26 -1.15
N ASN A 151 11.89 12.25 -0.45
CA ASN A 151 12.96 11.30 -0.74
C ASN A 151 12.63 9.96 -0.09
N PHE A 152 11.98 9.06 -0.82
CA PHE A 152 11.65 7.71 -0.36
C PHE A 152 12.49 6.65 -1.08
N GLU A 153 12.77 5.53 -0.43
CA GLU A 153 13.34 4.34 -1.04
C GLU A 153 12.23 3.37 -1.41
N ILE A 154 11.32 3.09 -0.46
CA ILE A 154 10.15 2.25 -0.67
C ILE A 154 8.90 3.05 -0.30
N LEU A 155 7.91 3.03 -1.19
CA LEU A 155 6.59 3.59 -0.95
C LEU A 155 5.56 2.45 -0.95
N LEU A 156 4.80 2.34 0.13
CA LEU A 156 3.60 1.54 0.21
C LEU A 156 2.38 2.47 0.19
N THR A 157 1.55 2.38 -0.86
CA THR A 157 0.22 2.97 -0.85
C THR A 157 -0.76 1.95 -0.29
N ALA A 158 -1.61 2.35 0.65
CA ALA A 158 -2.53 1.44 1.32
C ALA A 158 -3.92 2.06 1.52
N GLY A 159 -4.96 1.27 1.29
CA GLY A 159 -6.34 1.65 1.51
C GLY A 159 -7.33 1.06 0.52
N ALA A 160 -8.60 0.96 0.90
CA ALA A 160 -9.69 0.45 0.07
C ALA A 160 -10.44 1.55 -0.71
N GLY A 161 -9.96 2.79 -0.61
CA GLY A 161 -10.52 3.94 -1.32
C GLY A 161 -9.93 4.16 -2.70
N ASP A 162 -9.90 5.42 -3.10
CA ASP A 162 -9.43 5.88 -4.41
C ASP A 162 -7.94 6.29 -4.43
N ILE A 163 -7.18 5.97 -3.38
CA ILE A 163 -5.73 6.21 -3.34
C ILE A 163 -5.01 5.53 -4.52
N THR A 164 -5.49 4.36 -4.94
CA THR A 164 -4.91 3.59 -6.06
C THR A 164 -4.95 4.36 -7.39
N ASP A 165 -5.91 5.28 -7.57
CA ASP A 165 -6.04 6.07 -8.80
C ASP A 165 -4.84 7.01 -9.04
N TYR A 166 -4.06 7.28 -7.98
CA TYR A 166 -2.87 8.14 -8.02
C TYR A 166 -1.57 7.36 -8.27
N VAL A 167 -1.58 6.03 -8.18
CA VAL A 167 -0.35 5.22 -8.20
C VAL A 167 0.38 5.32 -9.53
N ASP A 168 -0.33 5.28 -10.64
CA ASP A 168 0.27 5.41 -11.98
C ASP A 168 0.97 6.76 -12.19
N ASP A 169 0.40 7.83 -11.65
CA ASP A 169 1.01 9.16 -11.75
C ASP A 169 2.21 9.30 -10.82
N ILE A 170 2.17 8.68 -9.63
CA ILE A 170 3.33 8.57 -8.73
C ILE A 170 4.48 7.85 -9.44
N VAL A 171 4.22 6.72 -10.09
CA VAL A 171 5.23 5.96 -10.84
C VAL A 171 5.86 6.80 -11.95
N LYS A 172 5.04 7.53 -12.73
CA LYS A 172 5.53 8.41 -13.81
C LYS A 172 6.43 9.52 -13.27
N GLU A 173 6.02 10.18 -12.20
CA GLU A 173 6.81 11.27 -11.58
C GLU A 173 8.11 10.76 -10.98
N THR A 174 8.11 9.58 -10.32
CA THR A 174 9.31 8.95 -9.78
C THR A 174 10.31 8.65 -10.89
N ALA A 175 9.88 7.96 -11.95
CA ALA A 175 10.73 7.64 -13.10
C ALA A 175 11.24 8.87 -13.88
N ALA A 176 10.53 10.00 -13.81
CA ALA A 176 10.98 11.25 -14.44
C ALA A 176 12.06 11.95 -13.60
N SER A 177 11.97 11.87 -12.28
CA SER A 177 12.94 12.48 -11.35
C SER A 177 14.32 11.83 -11.43
N ASP A 178 14.38 10.50 -11.61
CA ASP A 178 15.63 9.75 -11.73
C ASP A 178 16.41 10.10 -13.01
N ARG A 179 15.69 10.42 -14.09
CA ARG A 179 16.33 10.86 -15.36
C ARG A 179 17.02 12.22 -15.24
N ILE A 180 16.55 13.09 -14.36
CA ILE A 180 17.13 14.43 -14.14
C ILE A 180 18.39 14.34 -13.27
N GLN A 181 18.45 13.40 -12.34
CA GLN A 181 19.61 13.19 -11.46
C GLN A 181 20.76 12.45 -12.16
N SER A 182 20.50 11.81 -13.29
CA SER A 182 21.50 11.07 -14.10
C SER A 182 22.15 11.90 -15.22
N LEU A 183 21.83 13.19 -15.35
CA LEU A 183 22.43 14.18 -16.27
C LEU A 183 23.38 15.12 -15.52
#